data_7f1d8a0fb8a92fedc8fa0d489ee0b475
#
_entry.id   7f1d8a0fb8a92fedc8fa0d489ee0b475
#
_cell.length_a   1.000
_cell.length_b   1.000
_cell.length_c   1.000
_cell.angle_alpha   90.00
_cell.angle_beta   90.00
_cell.angle_gamma   90.00
#
_symmetry.space_group_name_H-M   'P 1'
#
loop_
_entity.id
_entity.type
_entity.pdbx_description
1 polymer ?
#
loop_
_entity_poly.entity_id
_entity_poly.type
_entity_poly.pdbx_seq_one_letter_code
_entity_poly.pdbx_strand_id
1 'polypeptide(L)'
;MQIFYAENKGSLTDNINVQRAWEDNYARRKAGKMIRLRRKIVRWGYAAVVTLVIGVGVLLLTEKDDEQAVKVEFVESQIVPGSPKAVLTLASGEELDLQEEGQFVSKDSSRIRNVGNVLEYEAGVKKHGEKKLEYNTLTIPRGGEYQLKLEDGTNVWLNAETELRFPVAFGDSERRIFLKGEAYFDVAKEAERPFVVCVTGVDVTALGTEFNIAAVQGGDEVLTTLVNGSVRVVNEEGAGCILTPAEQAVCKKGVVGIEVQKVNTNLYTSWKDGYYAFDKQPLGEIMRTLERWYDIHVVFADSVAGKLRFSGRLKRYEDIDNLLTMIKLTNDVDFEIAERVIIVRTNKNRK
;
A
#
# COMPACT_ATOMS: atom_id res chain seq x y z
N MET A 1 0.65 21.33 11.01
CA MET A 1 1.30 21.60 9.71
C MET A 1 2.80 21.55 9.93
N GLN A 2 3.41 20.42 9.65
CA GLN A 2 4.86 20.25 9.78
C GLN A 2 5.54 20.57 8.45
N ILE A 3 6.56 21.37 8.56
CA ILE A 3 7.35 21.92 7.47
C ILE A 3 8.23 20.82 6.89
N PHE A 4 8.24 20.68 5.58
CA PHE A 4 9.02 19.73 4.82
C PHE A 4 10.48 20.19 4.73
N TYR A 5 11.43 19.29 4.95
CA TYR A 5 12.84 19.52 4.71
C TYR A 5 13.37 18.54 3.68
N ALA A 6 13.87 19.06 2.61
CA ALA A 6 14.70 18.30 1.69
C ALA A 6 16.18 18.56 2.04
N GLU A 7 16.96 17.52 2.09
CA GLU A 7 18.39 17.64 2.28
C GLU A 7 19.04 18.03 0.94
N ASN A 8 18.87 19.28 0.56
CA ASN A 8 19.84 19.94 -0.32
C ASN A 8 19.72 21.47 -0.19
N LYS A 9 20.88 22.06 0.05
CA LYS A 9 21.24 23.43 0.35
C LYS A 9 20.40 24.52 -0.35
N GLY A 10 19.86 25.42 0.44
CA GLY A 10 19.42 26.72 -0.03
C GLY A 10 18.29 27.26 0.83
N SER A 11 18.62 28.12 1.78
CA SER A 11 17.67 28.91 2.54
C SER A 11 16.89 29.82 1.61
N LEU A 12 15.58 29.68 1.55
CA LEU A 12 14.68 30.77 1.22
C LEU A 12 13.37 30.52 1.95
N THR A 13 13.22 31.25 3.04
CA THR A 13 11.96 31.42 3.76
C THR A 13 11.11 32.42 2.99
N ASP A 14 10.23 31.93 2.14
CA ASP A 14 9.06 32.69 1.74
C ASP A 14 7.81 31.96 2.22
N ASN A 15 7.09 32.63 3.11
CA ASN A 15 5.82 32.20 3.69
C ASN A 15 4.75 32.11 2.60
N ILE A 16 4.74 31.04 1.84
CA ILE A 16 3.61 30.69 0.99
C ILE A 16 2.57 30.00 1.90
N ASN A 17 1.42 30.66 2.07
CA ASN A 17 0.32 30.14 2.86
C ASN A 17 -0.36 28.96 2.13
N VAL A 18 0.30 27.82 2.20
CA VAL A 18 -0.11 26.57 1.56
C VAL A 18 -1.50 26.13 2.01
N GLN A 19 -1.90 26.49 3.23
CA GLN A 19 -3.21 26.15 3.82
C GLN A 19 -4.39 26.74 3.01
N ARG A 20 -4.30 28.00 2.57
CA ARG A 20 -5.36 28.64 1.76
C ARG A 20 -5.49 28.04 0.36
N ALA A 21 -4.37 27.71 -0.26
CA ALA A 21 -4.39 27.06 -1.58
C ALA A 21 -5.00 25.63 -1.53
N TRP A 22 -4.90 24.98 -0.38
CA TRP A 22 -5.48 23.65 -0.13
C TRP A 22 -6.99 23.69 0.09
N GLU A 23 -7.47 24.66 0.86
CA GLU A 23 -8.90 24.81 1.17
C GLU A 23 -9.72 25.19 -0.07
N ASP A 24 -9.20 26.04 -0.94
CA ASP A 24 -9.87 26.46 -2.18
C ASP A 24 -9.99 25.34 -3.22
N ASN A 25 -9.01 24.42 -3.29
CA ASN A 25 -9.07 23.25 -4.18
C ASN A 25 -9.99 22.14 -3.67
N TYR A 26 -10.08 21.96 -2.35
CA TYR A 26 -10.94 20.95 -1.75
C TYR A 26 -12.44 21.27 -1.92
N ALA A 27 -12.80 22.55 -1.85
CA ALA A 27 -14.20 23.01 -2.00
C ALA A 27 -14.74 22.82 -3.43
N ARG A 28 -13.91 22.89 -4.46
CA ARG A 28 -14.34 22.77 -5.88
C ARG A 28 -14.64 21.36 -6.35
N ARG A 29 -14.15 20.32 -5.67
CA ARG A 29 -14.23 18.90 -6.15
C ARG A 29 -15.37 18.08 -5.52
N LYS A 30 -16.13 18.62 -4.57
CA LYS A 30 -17.25 17.91 -3.94
C LYS A 30 -18.51 17.75 -4.81
N ALA A 31 -18.48 18.19 -6.07
CA ALA A 31 -19.65 18.29 -6.95
C ALA A 31 -19.63 17.39 -8.20
N GLY A 32 -18.96 16.25 -8.21
CA GLY A 32 -18.88 15.39 -9.40
C GLY A 32 -19.34 13.96 -9.16
N LYS A 33 -20.59 13.69 -9.47
CA LYS A 33 -21.26 12.38 -9.43
C LYS A 33 -20.70 11.37 -10.46
N MET A 34 -20.57 10.12 -9.98
CA MET A 34 -20.99 8.86 -10.59
C MET A 34 -20.77 8.63 -12.09
N ILE A 35 -19.96 7.64 -12.45
CA ILE A 35 -20.12 6.92 -13.73
C ILE A 35 -19.86 5.43 -13.53
N ARG A 36 -20.90 4.65 -13.76
CA ARG A 36 -20.86 3.20 -13.99
C ARG A 36 -20.42 2.94 -15.43
N LEU A 37 -19.64 1.95 -15.65
CA LEU A 37 -19.26 1.26 -16.89
C LEU A 37 -17.76 1.30 -17.20
N ARG A 38 -17.00 0.24 -16.90
CA ARG A 38 -15.76 -0.09 -17.63
C ARG A 38 -15.08 -1.40 -17.22
N ARG A 39 -15.81 -2.50 -17.06
CA ARG A 39 -15.16 -3.82 -16.89
C ARG A 39 -14.52 -4.43 -18.15
N LYS A 40 -14.79 -3.90 -19.35
CA LYS A 40 -14.26 -4.48 -20.62
C LYS A 40 -13.02 -3.77 -21.20
N ILE A 41 -12.69 -2.57 -20.76
CA ILE A 41 -11.64 -1.75 -21.39
C ILE A 41 -10.26 -1.99 -20.75
N VAL A 42 -10.21 -2.45 -19.49
CA VAL A 42 -8.94 -2.62 -18.74
C VAL A 42 -8.03 -3.69 -19.39
N ARG A 43 -8.58 -4.78 -19.93
CA ARG A 43 -7.77 -5.83 -20.58
C ARG A 43 -7.09 -5.44 -21.88
N TRP A 44 -7.63 -4.47 -22.61
CA TRP A 44 -7.06 -3.98 -23.88
C TRP A 44 -6.13 -2.78 -23.68
N GLY A 45 -6.29 -2.04 -22.58
CA GLY A 45 -5.44 -0.89 -22.22
C GLY A 45 -3.99 -1.29 -21.90
N TYR A 46 -3.79 -2.44 -21.23
CA TYR A 46 -2.45 -2.89 -20.89
C TYR A 46 -1.56 -3.21 -22.10
N ALA A 47 -2.14 -3.77 -23.17
CA ALA A 47 -1.38 -4.05 -24.41
C ALA A 47 -0.94 -2.75 -25.11
N ALA A 48 -1.76 -1.70 -25.07
CA ALA A 48 -1.44 -0.41 -25.66
C ALA A 48 -0.35 0.34 -24.90
N VAL A 49 -0.36 0.26 -23.56
CA VAL A 49 0.66 0.90 -22.69
C VAL A 49 2.04 0.24 -22.89
N VAL A 50 2.10 -1.09 -22.97
CA VAL A 50 3.37 -1.80 -23.19
C VAL A 50 3.96 -1.48 -24.57
N THR A 51 3.13 -1.39 -25.61
CA THR A 51 3.59 -0.98 -26.95
C THR A 51 4.02 0.49 -26.98
N LEU A 52 3.38 1.36 -26.22
CA LEU A 52 3.75 2.78 -26.14
C LEU A 52 5.08 2.97 -25.38
N VAL A 53 5.29 2.24 -24.27
CA VAL A 53 6.55 2.26 -23.52
C VAL A 53 7.72 1.70 -24.36
N ILE A 54 7.48 0.62 -25.13
CA ILE A 54 8.48 0.08 -26.06
C ILE A 54 8.72 1.07 -27.22
N GLY A 55 7.67 1.70 -27.74
CA GLY A 55 7.76 2.73 -28.79
C GLY A 55 8.56 3.96 -28.35
N VAL A 56 8.29 4.46 -27.14
CA VAL A 56 9.04 5.60 -26.55
C VAL A 56 10.48 5.18 -26.23
N GLY A 57 10.70 3.98 -25.72
CA GLY A 57 12.05 3.44 -25.47
C GLY A 57 12.87 3.29 -26.76
N VAL A 58 12.25 2.84 -27.87
CA VAL A 58 12.88 2.76 -29.18
C VAL A 58 13.16 4.16 -29.76
N LEU A 59 12.24 5.12 -29.58
CA LEU A 59 12.43 6.51 -30.03
C LEU A 59 13.60 7.21 -29.31
N LEU A 60 13.80 6.94 -28.01
CA LEU A 60 14.94 7.48 -27.25
C LEU A 60 16.28 6.83 -27.60
N LEU A 61 16.26 5.66 -28.28
CA LEU A 61 17.46 4.96 -28.74
C LEU A 61 17.84 5.25 -30.21
N THR A 62 16.97 5.95 -30.96
CA THR A 62 17.19 6.30 -32.38
C THR A 62 17.35 7.80 -32.59
N GLU A 63 18.08 8.53 -31.71
CA GLU A 63 18.48 9.89 -32.04
C GLU A 63 19.43 9.89 -33.23
N LYS A 64 18.86 10.08 -34.43
CA LYS A 64 19.49 10.71 -35.58
C LYS A 64 18.47 11.64 -36.22
N ASP A 65 18.75 12.90 -36.07
CA ASP A 65 18.32 14.07 -36.83
C ASP A 65 17.12 13.86 -37.79
N ASP A 66 15.93 14.24 -37.32
CA ASP A 66 14.93 14.97 -38.12
C ASP A 66 13.88 15.60 -37.18
N GLU A 67 13.89 16.94 -37.11
CA GLU A 67 12.93 17.75 -36.38
C GLU A 67 11.52 17.62 -37.01
N GLN A 68 10.78 16.60 -36.63
CA GLN A 68 9.32 16.65 -36.72
C GLN A 68 8.73 16.35 -35.34
N ALA A 69 8.38 17.42 -34.65
CA ALA A 69 7.69 17.34 -33.38
C ALA A 69 6.35 16.61 -33.56
N VAL A 70 6.31 15.34 -33.19
CA VAL A 70 5.04 14.63 -33.02
C VAL A 70 4.35 15.28 -31.83
N LYS A 71 3.29 16.05 -32.07
CA LYS A 71 2.36 16.53 -31.07
C LYS A 71 1.67 15.33 -30.47
N VAL A 72 2.17 14.80 -29.37
CA VAL A 72 1.43 13.83 -28.54
C VAL A 72 0.31 14.63 -27.88
N GLU A 73 -0.91 14.43 -28.32
CA GLU A 73 -2.09 14.94 -27.66
C GLU A 73 -2.23 14.14 -26.35
N PHE A 74 -1.86 14.76 -25.22
CA PHE A 74 -2.03 14.18 -23.90
C PHE A 74 -3.52 14.11 -23.58
N VAL A 75 -4.09 12.92 -23.61
CA VAL A 75 -5.40 12.67 -23.03
C VAL A 75 -5.23 12.76 -21.51
N GLU A 76 -5.85 13.77 -20.92
CA GLU A 76 -5.86 14.01 -19.46
C GLU A 76 -6.52 12.80 -18.78
N SER A 77 -5.74 11.77 -18.46
CA SER A 77 -6.24 10.64 -17.67
C SER A 77 -6.24 11.10 -16.22
N GLN A 78 -7.42 11.28 -15.62
CA GLN A 78 -7.54 11.60 -14.21
C GLN A 78 -6.99 10.45 -13.36
N ILE A 79 -5.75 10.58 -12.90
CA ILE A 79 -5.17 9.72 -11.88
C ILE A 79 -5.82 10.11 -10.55
N VAL A 80 -6.68 9.24 -10.06
CA VAL A 80 -7.37 9.44 -8.78
C VAL A 80 -6.67 8.66 -7.68
N PRO A 81 -6.71 9.14 -6.44
CA PRO A 81 -6.20 8.38 -5.30
C PRO A 81 -6.97 7.07 -5.13
N GLY A 82 -6.34 6.12 -4.48
CA GLY A 82 -6.97 4.86 -4.12
C GLY A 82 -8.24 5.06 -3.28
N SER A 83 -9.05 4.02 -3.26
CA SER A 83 -10.34 4.00 -2.57
C SER A 83 -10.59 2.61 -1.99
N PRO A 84 -11.57 2.44 -1.10
CA PRO A 84 -11.96 1.12 -0.61
C PRO A 84 -12.37 0.20 -1.75
N LYS A 85 -11.57 -0.84 -2.00
CA LYS A 85 -11.78 -1.85 -3.05
C LYS A 85 -11.19 -3.16 -2.57
N ALA A 86 -12.01 -4.20 -2.56
CA ALA A 86 -11.56 -5.53 -2.22
C ALA A 86 -12.44 -6.60 -2.90
N VAL A 87 -11.85 -7.77 -3.11
CA VAL A 87 -12.56 -8.97 -3.55
C VAL A 87 -12.38 -10.03 -2.48
N LEU A 88 -13.49 -10.57 -1.98
CA LEU A 88 -13.50 -11.69 -1.06
C LEU A 88 -13.77 -12.97 -1.82
N THR A 89 -12.79 -13.88 -1.82
CA THR A 89 -12.97 -15.26 -2.32
C THR A 89 -13.27 -16.17 -1.14
N LEU A 90 -14.46 -16.75 -1.14
CA LEU A 90 -14.90 -17.70 -0.11
C LEU A 90 -14.21 -19.06 -0.29
N ALA A 91 -14.21 -19.90 0.77
CA ALA A 91 -13.74 -21.27 0.72
C ALA A 91 -14.43 -22.13 -0.35
N SER A 92 -15.66 -21.75 -0.73
CA SER A 92 -16.41 -22.37 -1.83
C SER A 92 -15.86 -22.03 -3.23
N GLY A 93 -14.95 -21.05 -3.35
CA GLY A 93 -14.50 -20.48 -4.61
C GLY A 93 -15.40 -19.36 -5.16
N GLU A 94 -16.45 -19.00 -4.47
CA GLU A 94 -17.30 -17.86 -4.83
C GLU A 94 -16.58 -16.54 -4.55
N GLU A 95 -16.66 -15.59 -5.50
CA GLU A 95 -16.06 -14.27 -5.39
C GLU A 95 -17.13 -13.20 -5.13
N LEU A 96 -16.89 -12.38 -4.12
CA LEU A 96 -17.74 -11.25 -3.72
C LEU A 96 -16.95 -9.96 -3.91
N ASP A 97 -17.46 -9.06 -4.74
CA ASP A 97 -16.93 -7.70 -4.89
C ASP A 97 -17.46 -6.83 -3.74
N LEU A 98 -16.57 -6.31 -2.89
CA LEU A 98 -16.95 -5.57 -1.68
C LEU A 98 -17.13 -4.06 -1.93
N GLN A 99 -17.24 -3.60 -3.18
CA GLN A 99 -17.55 -2.19 -3.48
C GLN A 99 -18.99 -1.81 -3.12
N GLU A 100 -19.88 -2.79 -2.97
CA GLU A 100 -21.25 -2.57 -2.55
C GLU A 100 -21.43 -3.03 -1.10
N GLU A 101 -22.13 -2.23 -0.30
CA GLU A 101 -22.51 -2.63 1.05
C GLU A 101 -23.49 -3.79 0.99
N GLY A 102 -23.36 -4.74 1.91
CA GLY A 102 -24.21 -5.91 1.91
C GLY A 102 -23.97 -6.84 3.09
N GLN A 103 -24.90 -7.77 3.25
CA GLN A 103 -24.77 -8.88 4.19
C GLN A 103 -24.77 -10.18 3.39
N PHE A 104 -23.79 -11.01 3.67
CA PHE A 104 -23.64 -12.30 3.05
C PHE A 104 -23.68 -13.38 4.13
N VAL A 105 -24.35 -14.49 3.86
CA VAL A 105 -24.34 -15.67 4.73
C VAL A 105 -23.62 -16.77 3.98
N SER A 106 -22.47 -17.17 4.50
CA SER A 106 -21.71 -18.28 3.92
C SER A 106 -22.39 -19.63 4.19
N LYS A 107 -22.05 -20.67 3.40
CA LYS A 107 -22.61 -22.04 3.55
C LYS A 107 -22.36 -22.66 4.93
N ASP A 108 -21.34 -22.21 5.63
CA ASP A 108 -21.01 -22.64 7.00
C ASP A 108 -21.79 -21.87 8.09
N SER A 109 -22.74 -21.01 7.68
CA SER A 109 -23.54 -20.16 8.55
C SER A 109 -22.77 -19.01 9.21
N SER A 110 -21.53 -18.72 8.79
CA SER A 110 -20.88 -17.47 9.18
C SER A 110 -21.60 -16.29 8.53
N ARG A 111 -21.75 -15.22 9.28
CA ARG A 111 -22.29 -13.96 8.78
C ARG A 111 -21.16 -13.04 8.42
N ILE A 112 -21.19 -12.55 7.20
CA ILE A 112 -20.22 -11.60 6.68
C ILE A 112 -21.00 -10.31 6.42
N ARG A 113 -20.61 -9.22 7.08
CA ARG A 113 -21.18 -7.89 6.85
C ARG A 113 -20.14 -6.97 6.25
N ASN A 114 -20.52 -6.30 5.17
CA ASN A 114 -19.75 -5.26 4.54
C ASN A 114 -20.45 -3.92 4.77
N VAL A 115 -19.97 -3.12 5.70
CA VAL A 115 -20.57 -1.84 6.10
C VAL A 115 -19.48 -0.77 6.23
N GLY A 116 -19.59 0.32 5.50
CA GLY A 116 -18.69 1.46 5.64
C GLY A 116 -17.21 1.13 5.40
N ASN A 117 -16.91 0.29 4.43
CA ASN A 117 -15.54 -0.15 4.09
C ASN A 117 -14.89 -1.08 5.15
N VAL A 118 -15.70 -1.67 6.02
CA VAL A 118 -15.27 -2.66 7.01
C VAL A 118 -15.97 -3.98 6.73
N LEU A 119 -15.19 -5.02 6.55
CA LEU A 119 -15.68 -6.38 6.46
C LEU A 119 -15.66 -7.00 7.86
N GLU A 120 -16.83 -7.27 8.41
CA GLU A 120 -16.97 -7.89 9.72
C GLU A 120 -17.35 -9.37 9.58
N TYR A 121 -16.61 -10.23 10.28
CA TYR A 121 -16.89 -11.65 10.41
C TYR A 121 -17.52 -11.94 11.75
N GLU A 122 -18.73 -12.54 11.72
CA GLU A 122 -19.35 -13.16 12.90
C GLU A 122 -19.23 -14.68 12.71
N ALA A 123 -18.55 -15.35 13.61
CA ALA A 123 -18.40 -16.81 13.56
C ALA A 123 -19.77 -17.51 13.56
N GLY A 124 -19.94 -18.49 12.69
CA GLY A 124 -21.07 -19.41 12.72
C GLY A 124 -21.00 -20.30 13.97
N VAL A 125 -22.12 -20.96 14.31
CA VAL A 125 -22.18 -21.89 15.44
C VAL A 125 -21.15 -23.01 15.24
N LYS A 126 -20.12 -23.07 16.11
CA LYS A 126 -19.11 -24.14 16.09
C LYS A 126 -19.83 -25.50 16.22
N LYS A 127 -19.88 -26.29 15.15
CA LYS A 127 -20.22 -27.70 15.26
C LYS A 127 -19.00 -28.43 15.80
N HIS A 128 -19.14 -29.04 16.99
CA HIS A 128 -18.10 -29.88 17.59
C HIS A 128 -17.77 -31.05 16.63
N GLY A 129 -16.51 -31.16 16.22
CA GLY A 129 -15.91 -32.18 15.37
C GLY A 129 -14.67 -31.63 14.69
N GLU A 130 -13.65 -32.46 14.48
CA GLU A 130 -12.45 -32.11 13.71
C GLU A 130 -12.82 -31.65 12.32
N LYS A 131 -13.04 -30.35 12.14
CA LYS A 131 -13.30 -29.74 10.84
C LYS A 131 -12.00 -29.27 10.24
N LYS A 132 -11.77 -29.69 9.02
CA LYS A 132 -10.79 -29.08 8.14
C LYS A 132 -11.05 -27.58 8.10
N LEU A 133 -10.07 -26.77 8.49
CA LEU A 133 -10.21 -25.31 8.47
C LEU A 133 -10.52 -24.85 7.04
N GLU A 134 -11.61 -24.16 6.87
CA GLU A 134 -11.99 -23.50 5.62
C GLU A 134 -11.39 -22.10 5.61
N TYR A 135 -10.78 -21.71 4.49
CA TYR A 135 -10.10 -20.41 4.37
C TYR A 135 -10.78 -19.55 3.33
N ASN A 136 -10.98 -18.30 3.70
CA ASN A 136 -11.33 -17.23 2.77
C ASN A 136 -10.07 -16.42 2.43
N THR A 137 -10.12 -15.74 1.29
CA THR A 137 -9.03 -14.87 0.84
C THR A 137 -9.59 -13.49 0.52
N LEU A 138 -9.07 -12.46 1.18
CA LEU A 138 -9.38 -11.06 0.88
C LEU A 138 -8.25 -10.48 0.05
N THR A 139 -8.56 -10.06 -1.17
CA THR A 139 -7.60 -9.50 -2.13
C THR A 139 -7.86 -8.03 -2.34
N ILE A 140 -6.84 -7.22 -2.07
CA ILE A 140 -6.84 -5.78 -2.29
C ILE A 140 -6.07 -5.47 -3.57
N PRO A 141 -6.72 -4.93 -4.61
CA PRO A 141 -6.02 -4.57 -5.84
C PRO A 141 -5.15 -3.32 -5.66
N ARG A 142 -4.39 -2.98 -6.69
CA ARG A 142 -3.75 -1.67 -6.78
C ARG A 142 -4.81 -0.57 -6.70
N GLY A 143 -4.50 0.55 -6.07
CA GLY A 143 -5.46 1.62 -5.79
C GLY A 143 -6.57 1.21 -4.81
N GLY A 144 -6.39 0.10 -4.07
CA GLY A 144 -7.33 -0.38 -3.08
C GLY A 144 -6.81 -0.25 -1.66
N GLU A 145 -7.72 -0.25 -0.71
CA GLU A 145 -7.49 -0.49 0.71
C GLU A 145 -8.76 -1.07 1.32
N TYR A 146 -8.63 -1.80 2.42
CA TYR A 146 -9.80 -2.31 3.12
C TYR A 146 -9.52 -2.56 4.60
N GLN A 147 -10.59 -2.57 5.41
CA GLN A 147 -10.51 -2.98 6.81
C GLN A 147 -11.28 -4.27 7.01
N LEU A 148 -10.68 -5.20 7.76
CA LEU A 148 -11.26 -6.48 8.12
C LEU A 148 -11.30 -6.61 9.64
N LYS A 149 -12.45 -6.99 10.19
CA LYS A 149 -12.58 -7.42 11.56
C LYS A 149 -12.79 -8.93 11.59
N LEU A 150 -11.82 -9.65 12.12
CA LEU A 150 -11.83 -11.10 12.25
C LEU A 150 -12.78 -11.56 13.36
N GLU A 151 -13.10 -12.84 13.39
CA GLU A 151 -14.03 -13.43 14.34
C GLU A 151 -13.60 -13.30 15.82
N ASP A 152 -12.30 -13.24 16.05
CA ASP A 152 -11.71 -13.05 17.37
C ASP A 152 -11.70 -11.58 17.86
N GLY A 153 -12.20 -10.67 17.03
CA GLY A 153 -12.22 -9.23 17.26
C GLY A 153 -10.95 -8.49 16.85
N THR A 154 -9.97 -9.19 16.28
CA THR A 154 -8.76 -8.56 15.69
C THR A 154 -9.15 -7.67 14.53
N ASN A 155 -8.66 -6.41 14.52
CA ASN A 155 -8.82 -5.50 13.40
C ASN A 155 -7.57 -5.54 12.52
N VAL A 156 -7.79 -5.59 11.21
CA VAL A 156 -6.73 -5.62 10.19
C VAL A 156 -7.00 -4.54 9.14
N TRP A 157 -6.07 -3.63 8.94
CA TRP A 157 -6.06 -2.70 7.81
C TRP A 157 -5.16 -3.27 6.74
N LEU A 158 -5.67 -3.36 5.52
CA LEU A 158 -4.96 -3.91 4.38
C LEU A 158 -4.65 -2.80 3.37
N ASN A 159 -3.39 -2.70 2.98
CA ASN A 159 -2.93 -1.72 2.02
C ASN A 159 -3.11 -2.22 0.57
N ALA A 160 -2.88 -1.35 -0.41
CA ALA A 160 -2.94 -1.69 -1.82
C ALA A 160 -2.00 -2.87 -2.16
N GLU A 161 -2.45 -3.73 -3.10
CA GLU A 161 -1.70 -4.88 -3.59
C GLU A 161 -1.41 -5.92 -2.49
N THR A 162 -2.43 -6.17 -1.64
CA THR A 162 -2.35 -7.09 -0.49
C THR A 162 -3.33 -8.24 -0.62
N GLU A 163 -2.90 -9.45 -0.24
CA GLU A 163 -3.71 -10.65 -0.13
C GLU A 163 -3.63 -11.16 1.32
N LEU A 164 -4.79 -11.34 1.95
CA LEU A 164 -4.91 -11.94 3.27
C LEU A 164 -5.76 -13.20 3.20
N ARG A 165 -5.16 -14.35 3.52
CA ARG A 165 -5.87 -15.61 3.62
C ARG A 165 -6.03 -15.98 5.10
N PHE A 166 -7.28 -16.17 5.53
CA PHE A 166 -7.63 -16.39 6.92
C PHE A 166 -8.72 -17.47 7.03
N PRO A 167 -8.75 -18.24 8.13
CA PRO A 167 -9.79 -19.23 8.34
C PRO A 167 -11.12 -18.56 8.68
N VAL A 168 -12.21 -19.17 8.29
CA VAL A 168 -13.57 -18.74 8.62
C VAL A 168 -13.79 -18.73 10.14
N ALA A 169 -13.19 -19.71 10.84
CA ALA A 169 -13.13 -19.77 12.29
C ALA A 169 -11.74 -20.28 12.70
N PHE A 170 -11.12 -19.66 13.70
CA PHE A 170 -9.84 -20.08 14.20
C PHE A 170 -9.89 -21.44 14.93
N GLY A 171 -8.77 -22.17 14.87
CA GLY A 171 -8.56 -23.37 15.63
C GLY A 171 -8.44 -23.16 17.14
N ASP A 172 -8.36 -24.25 17.89
CA ASP A 172 -8.31 -24.19 19.36
C ASP A 172 -6.90 -23.90 19.90
N SER A 173 -5.83 -24.11 19.10
CA SER A 173 -4.44 -23.97 19.54
C SER A 173 -3.80 -22.64 19.14
N GLU A 174 -4.17 -22.07 18.00
CA GLU A 174 -3.61 -20.84 17.49
C GLU A 174 -4.58 -20.13 16.53
N ARG A 175 -4.36 -18.82 16.30
CA ARG A 175 -5.07 -17.99 15.33
C ARG A 175 -4.14 -17.67 14.16
N ARG A 176 -4.07 -18.55 13.18
CA ARG A 176 -3.11 -18.48 12.05
C ARG A 176 -3.74 -17.91 10.80
N ILE A 177 -3.05 -16.93 10.20
CA ILE A 177 -3.40 -16.29 8.94
C ILE A 177 -2.16 -16.19 8.03
N PHE A 178 -2.39 -15.91 6.74
CA PHE A 178 -1.33 -15.78 5.74
C PHE A 178 -1.45 -14.46 5.02
N LEU A 179 -0.33 -13.73 4.94
CA LEU A 179 -0.25 -12.40 4.35
C LEU A 179 0.71 -12.39 3.15
N LYS A 180 0.30 -11.68 2.09
CA LYS A 180 1.18 -11.15 1.05
C LYS A 180 0.87 -9.66 0.90
N GLY A 181 1.88 -8.81 0.89
CA GLY A 181 1.69 -7.36 0.81
C GLY A 181 1.89 -6.66 2.16
N GLU A 182 1.07 -5.67 2.46
CA GLU A 182 1.21 -4.85 3.67
C GLU A 182 -0.09 -4.75 4.46
N ALA A 183 -0.01 -5.04 5.75
CA ALA A 183 -1.14 -4.91 6.65
C ALA A 183 -0.71 -4.42 8.04
N TYR A 184 -1.61 -3.64 8.66
CA TYR A 184 -1.54 -3.26 10.06
C TYR A 184 -2.53 -4.08 10.87
N PHE A 185 -2.10 -4.56 12.02
CA PHE A 185 -2.86 -5.42 12.91
C PHE A 185 -3.04 -4.76 14.28
N ASP A 186 -4.29 -4.73 14.75
CA ASP A 186 -4.64 -4.51 16.15
C ASP A 186 -5.24 -5.82 16.68
N VAL A 187 -4.37 -6.64 17.25
CA VAL A 187 -4.68 -8.02 17.65
C VAL A 187 -5.42 -8.07 18.97
N ALA A 188 -6.57 -8.73 18.95
CA ALA A 188 -7.34 -9.01 20.18
C ALA A 188 -6.52 -9.80 21.21
N LYS A 189 -6.58 -9.38 22.48
CA LYS A 189 -5.80 -9.99 23.58
C LYS A 189 -6.34 -11.37 23.90
N GLU A 190 -5.52 -12.37 23.65
CA GLU A 190 -5.81 -13.76 23.98
C GLU A 190 -4.49 -14.54 24.18
N ALA A 191 -4.17 -14.88 25.43
CA ALA A 191 -2.90 -15.49 25.78
C ALA A 191 -2.84 -17.00 25.47
N GLU A 192 -3.99 -17.67 25.49
CA GLU A 192 -4.05 -19.14 25.31
C GLU A 192 -3.96 -19.56 23.84
N ARG A 193 -4.40 -18.69 22.91
CA ARG A 193 -4.33 -18.92 21.48
C ARG A 193 -3.52 -17.79 20.80
N PRO A 194 -2.22 -17.98 20.58
CA PRO A 194 -1.38 -16.98 19.92
C PRO A 194 -1.90 -16.66 18.52
N PHE A 195 -1.81 -15.39 18.13
CA PHE A 195 -2.09 -14.93 16.78
C PHE A 195 -0.81 -15.02 15.94
N VAL A 196 -0.84 -15.73 14.84
CA VAL A 196 0.32 -16.00 13.98
C VAL A 196 0.05 -15.50 12.57
N VAL A 197 0.86 -14.56 12.11
CA VAL A 197 0.87 -14.11 10.71
C VAL A 197 2.03 -14.77 9.99
N CYS A 198 1.73 -15.63 9.02
CA CYS A 198 2.72 -16.22 8.12
C CYS A 198 2.89 -15.32 6.91
N VAL A 199 4.11 -14.88 6.65
CA VAL A 199 4.43 -13.99 5.55
C VAL A 199 5.79 -14.36 4.94
N THR A 200 5.80 -14.85 3.70
CA THR A 200 7.03 -15.11 2.91
C THR A 200 8.16 -15.76 3.73
N GLY A 201 7.90 -16.92 4.37
CA GLY A 201 8.90 -17.64 5.17
C GLY A 201 9.19 -17.02 6.54
N VAL A 202 8.39 -16.06 7.00
CA VAL A 202 8.50 -15.45 8.33
C VAL A 202 7.21 -15.68 9.09
N ASP A 203 7.30 -16.17 10.32
CA ASP A 203 6.19 -16.27 11.26
C ASP A 203 6.28 -15.13 12.28
N VAL A 204 5.22 -14.33 12.37
CA VAL A 204 5.08 -13.21 13.32
C VAL A 204 4.01 -13.56 14.33
N THR A 205 4.38 -13.75 15.60
CA THR A 205 3.50 -14.22 16.68
C THR A 205 3.20 -13.10 17.67
N ALA A 206 1.91 -12.91 17.97
CA ALA A 206 1.38 -11.87 18.85
C ALA A 206 0.35 -12.43 19.84
N LEU A 207 0.21 -11.83 21.03
CA LEU A 207 -0.78 -12.21 22.05
C LEU A 207 -1.82 -11.10 22.35
N GLY A 208 -1.69 -9.95 21.69
CA GLY A 208 -2.53 -8.77 21.89
C GLY A 208 -1.70 -7.50 21.72
N THR A 209 -1.40 -7.16 20.47
CA THR A 209 -0.37 -6.20 20.10
C THR A 209 -0.77 -5.44 18.85
N GLU A 210 -0.22 -4.23 18.70
CA GLU A 210 -0.37 -3.42 17.52
C GLU A 210 0.95 -3.39 16.74
N PHE A 211 0.91 -3.81 15.46
CA PHE A 211 2.10 -3.89 14.61
C PHE A 211 1.76 -3.81 13.13
N ASN A 212 2.73 -3.40 12.31
CA ASN A 212 2.65 -3.41 10.85
C ASN A 212 3.58 -4.47 10.27
N ILE A 213 3.13 -5.18 9.27
CA ILE A 213 3.98 -6.05 8.43
C ILE A 213 3.94 -5.54 7.01
N ALA A 214 5.11 -5.35 6.40
CA ALA A 214 5.26 -5.02 4.99
C ALA A 214 6.15 -6.05 4.30
N ALA A 215 5.56 -6.81 3.37
CA ALA A 215 6.22 -7.78 2.49
C ALA A 215 5.75 -7.54 1.05
N VAL A 216 6.14 -6.38 0.51
CA VAL A 216 5.64 -5.90 -0.77
C VAL A 216 6.18 -6.76 -1.90
N GLN A 217 5.33 -7.08 -2.86
CA GLN A 217 5.67 -7.90 -4.02
C GLN A 217 6.86 -7.30 -4.78
N GLY A 218 7.86 -8.14 -5.08
CA GLY A 218 9.11 -7.71 -5.72
C GLY A 218 10.17 -7.13 -4.76
N GLY A 219 9.86 -7.04 -3.44
CA GLY A 219 10.84 -6.75 -2.39
C GLY A 219 11.49 -8.04 -1.87
N ASP A 220 12.75 -7.93 -1.47
CA ASP A 220 13.51 -9.05 -0.88
C ASP A 220 13.46 -9.04 0.66
N GLU A 221 12.62 -8.20 1.25
CA GLU A 221 12.56 -7.96 2.69
C GLU A 221 11.15 -8.07 3.24
N VAL A 222 11.04 -8.64 4.44
CA VAL A 222 9.84 -8.57 5.29
C VAL A 222 10.16 -7.66 6.47
N LEU A 223 9.40 -6.57 6.60
CA LEU A 223 9.53 -5.60 7.68
C LEU A 223 8.39 -5.83 8.68
N THR A 224 8.73 -6.06 9.94
CA THR A 224 7.76 -6.13 11.05
C THR A 224 8.02 -5.00 12.02
N THR A 225 7.12 -4.03 12.10
CA THR A 225 7.27 -2.82 12.95
C THR A 225 6.29 -2.89 14.13
N LEU A 226 6.80 -2.89 15.34
CA LEU A 226 5.98 -2.97 16.55
C LEU A 226 5.62 -1.57 17.07
N VAL A 227 4.31 -1.35 17.28
CA VAL A 227 3.77 -0.12 17.85
C VAL A 227 3.52 -0.27 19.35
N ASN A 228 2.80 -1.33 19.74
CA ASN A 228 2.42 -1.56 21.14
C ASN A 228 2.43 -3.05 21.46
N GLY A 229 2.85 -3.42 22.68
CA GLY A 229 2.89 -4.79 23.16
C GLY A 229 4.23 -5.49 22.92
N SER A 230 4.23 -6.75 22.49
CA SER A 230 5.40 -7.56 22.17
C SER A 230 5.11 -8.54 21.04
N VAL A 231 6.03 -8.68 20.10
CA VAL A 231 5.91 -9.58 18.95
C VAL A 231 7.16 -10.45 18.84
N ARG A 232 6.95 -11.74 18.64
CA ARG A 232 8.02 -12.68 18.27
C ARG A 232 8.05 -12.87 16.76
N VAL A 233 9.21 -12.68 16.17
CA VAL A 233 9.46 -12.89 14.73
C VAL A 233 10.41 -14.07 14.58
N VAL A 234 10.09 -15.00 13.70
CA VAL A 234 10.93 -16.17 13.38
C VAL A 234 10.97 -16.33 11.86
N ASN A 235 12.16 -16.44 11.27
CA ASN A 235 12.31 -16.69 9.84
C ASN A 235 12.37 -18.20 9.52
N GLU A 236 12.36 -18.55 8.23
CA GLU A 236 12.38 -19.95 7.77
C GLU A 236 13.67 -20.70 8.14
N GLU A 237 14.77 -19.99 8.37
CA GLU A 237 16.04 -20.57 8.85
C GLU A 237 16.06 -20.81 10.35
N GLY A 238 14.98 -20.50 11.07
CA GLY A 238 14.82 -20.71 12.51
C GLY A 238 15.45 -19.62 13.39
N ALA A 239 16.00 -18.56 12.80
CA ALA A 239 16.42 -17.39 13.57
C ALA A 239 15.19 -16.65 14.11
N GLY A 240 15.27 -16.20 15.35
CA GLY A 240 14.15 -15.51 15.99
C GLY A 240 14.57 -14.32 16.82
N CYS A 241 13.66 -13.33 16.95
CA CYS A 241 13.81 -12.19 17.85
C CYS A 241 12.47 -11.86 18.51
N ILE A 242 12.53 -11.07 19.59
CA ILE A 242 11.36 -10.49 20.22
C ILE A 242 11.50 -8.97 20.11
N LEU A 243 10.47 -8.32 19.57
CA LEU A 243 10.43 -6.87 19.44
C LEU A 243 9.76 -6.24 20.66
N THR A 244 10.27 -5.06 21.04
CA THR A 244 9.65 -4.11 21.95
C THR A 244 9.14 -2.88 21.18
N PRO A 245 8.24 -2.05 21.76
CA PRO A 245 7.69 -0.90 21.03
C PRO A 245 8.76 0.01 20.44
N ALA A 246 8.48 0.51 19.22
CA ALA A 246 9.39 1.28 18.38
C ALA A 246 10.59 0.49 17.83
N GLU A 247 10.55 -0.83 17.85
CA GLU A 247 11.50 -1.69 17.14
C GLU A 247 10.89 -2.26 15.84
N GLN A 248 11.77 -2.54 14.90
CA GLN A 248 11.46 -3.16 13.63
C GLN A 248 12.42 -4.32 13.36
N ALA A 249 11.85 -5.48 13.02
CA ALA A 249 12.62 -6.60 12.47
C ALA A 249 12.66 -6.48 10.95
N VAL A 250 13.85 -6.69 10.38
CA VAL A 250 14.10 -6.77 8.95
C VAL A 250 14.58 -8.18 8.64
N CYS A 251 13.73 -8.96 7.96
CA CYS A 251 14.05 -10.30 7.47
C CYS A 251 14.32 -10.21 5.97
N LYS A 252 15.55 -10.54 5.54
CA LYS A 252 15.95 -10.51 4.13
C LYS A 252 15.94 -11.93 3.57
N LYS A 253 15.43 -12.09 2.39
CA LYS A 253 15.39 -13.37 1.69
C LYS A 253 16.80 -13.94 1.52
N GLY A 254 16.99 -15.21 1.94
CA GLY A 254 18.29 -15.89 1.85
C GLY A 254 19.34 -15.42 2.87
N VAL A 255 18.96 -14.61 3.86
CA VAL A 255 19.82 -14.19 4.97
C VAL A 255 19.35 -14.85 6.26
N VAL A 256 20.22 -15.59 6.92
CA VAL A 256 19.90 -16.37 8.13
C VAL A 256 19.53 -15.46 9.31
N GLY A 257 20.14 -14.29 9.45
CA GLY A 257 19.92 -13.38 10.58
C GLY A 257 18.69 -12.50 10.41
N ILE A 258 18.14 -12.04 11.55
CA ILE A 258 17.12 -10.99 11.62
C ILE A 258 17.80 -9.73 12.15
N GLU A 259 17.74 -8.65 11.38
CA GLU A 259 18.22 -7.34 11.82
C GLU A 259 17.11 -6.65 12.65
N VAL A 260 17.44 -6.16 13.85
CA VAL A 260 16.50 -5.42 14.70
C VAL A 260 17.01 -3.99 14.85
N GLN A 261 16.16 -3.01 14.56
CA GLN A 261 16.49 -1.60 14.63
C GLN A 261 15.39 -0.78 15.30
N LYS A 262 15.76 0.32 15.94
CA LYS A 262 14.79 1.31 16.46
C LYS A 262 14.33 2.22 15.33
N VAL A 263 13.02 2.43 15.25
CA VAL A 263 12.41 3.22 14.19
C VAL A 263 11.34 4.18 14.72
N ASN A 264 11.08 5.23 13.96
CA ASN A 264 9.85 6.00 14.13
C ASN A 264 8.69 5.23 13.47
N THR A 265 7.83 4.64 14.27
CA THR A 265 6.73 3.79 13.80
C THR A 265 5.79 4.52 12.84
N ASN A 266 5.61 5.85 12.98
CA ASN A 266 4.76 6.64 12.09
C ASN A 266 5.20 6.56 10.61
N LEU A 267 6.46 6.30 10.33
CA LEU A 267 6.95 6.13 8.95
C LEU A 267 6.36 4.89 8.28
N TYR A 268 5.96 3.90 9.06
CA TYR A 268 5.48 2.60 8.60
C TYR A 268 3.98 2.38 8.84
N THR A 269 3.33 3.23 9.66
CA THR A 269 1.95 2.99 10.09
C THR A 269 0.98 4.10 9.74
N SER A 270 1.47 5.32 9.42
CA SER A 270 0.61 6.48 9.15
C SER A 270 -0.29 6.32 7.92
N TRP A 271 -0.01 5.34 7.05
CA TRP A 271 -0.83 5.07 5.88
C TRP A 271 -2.27 4.68 6.24
N LYS A 272 -2.49 3.92 7.34
CA LYS A 272 -3.82 3.57 7.82
C LYS A 272 -4.63 4.78 8.31
N ASP A 273 -3.94 5.86 8.69
CA ASP A 273 -4.52 7.12 9.17
C ASP A 273 -4.64 8.17 8.04
N GLY A 274 -4.46 7.75 6.78
CA GLY A 274 -4.63 8.60 5.60
C GLY A 274 -3.43 9.49 5.27
N TYR A 275 -2.21 9.11 5.70
CA TYR A 275 -0.99 9.85 5.41
C TYR A 275 0.16 8.93 5.01
N TYR A 276 1.10 9.48 4.24
CA TYR A 276 2.44 8.93 4.05
C TYR A 276 3.43 9.81 4.79
N ALA A 277 4.31 9.21 5.57
CA ALA A 277 5.40 9.87 6.26
C ALA A 277 6.74 9.32 5.72
N PHE A 278 7.64 10.20 5.33
CA PHE A 278 8.95 9.86 4.79
C PHE A 278 10.04 10.59 5.55
N ASP A 279 11.14 9.92 5.84
CA ASP A 279 12.33 10.52 6.43
C ASP A 279 13.57 10.10 5.66
N LYS A 280 14.15 11.05 4.91
CA LYS A 280 15.33 10.83 4.06
C LYS A 280 15.19 9.62 3.11
N GLN A 281 13.96 9.32 2.71
CA GLN A 281 13.66 8.15 1.89
C GLN A 281 14.00 8.42 0.42
N PRO A 282 14.65 7.46 -0.29
CA PRO A 282 14.91 7.59 -1.71
C PRO A 282 13.62 7.79 -2.51
N LEU A 283 13.63 8.71 -3.47
CA LEU A 283 12.45 9.00 -4.31
C LEU A 283 11.95 7.75 -5.04
N GLY A 284 12.84 6.84 -5.43
CA GLY A 284 12.46 5.58 -6.04
C GLY A 284 11.57 4.70 -5.16
N GLU A 285 11.77 4.72 -3.83
CA GLU A 285 10.92 3.99 -2.88
C GLU A 285 9.59 4.69 -2.67
N ILE A 286 9.61 6.03 -2.57
CA ILE A 286 8.39 6.84 -2.47
C ILE A 286 7.50 6.60 -3.68
N MET A 287 8.08 6.68 -4.88
CA MET A 287 7.33 6.48 -6.12
C MET A 287 6.74 5.06 -6.22
N ARG A 288 7.43 4.00 -5.75
CA ARG A 288 6.85 2.65 -5.66
C ARG A 288 5.63 2.58 -4.73
N THR A 289 5.64 3.36 -3.64
CA THR A 289 4.47 3.47 -2.75
C THR A 289 3.31 4.16 -3.46
N LEU A 290 3.58 5.25 -4.18
CA LEU A 290 2.57 5.97 -4.96
C LEU A 290 2.06 5.13 -6.14
N GLU A 291 2.91 4.34 -6.80
CA GLU A 291 2.51 3.42 -7.87
C GLU A 291 1.38 2.48 -7.43
N ARG A 292 1.51 1.88 -6.25
CA ARG A 292 0.50 0.96 -5.73
C ARG A 292 -0.80 1.67 -5.38
N TRP A 293 -0.70 2.85 -4.77
CA TRP A 293 -1.86 3.58 -4.28
C TRP A 293 -2.66 4.29 -5.37
N TYR A 294 -1.98 4.87 -6.35
CA TYR A 294 -2.63 5.56 -7.49
C TYR A 294 -2.86 4.64 -8.69
N ASP A 295 -2.43 3.39 -8.61
CA ASP A 295 -2.45 2.42 -9.70
C ASP A 295 -1.84 3.01 -10.98
N ILE A 296 -0.62 3.49 -10.90
CA ILE A 296 0.17 4.10 -11.96
C ILE A 296 1.45 3.32 -12.21
N HIS A 297 2.18 3.66 -13.28
CA HIS A 297 3.52 3.17 -13.55
C HIS A 297 4.52 4.32 -13.49
N VAL A 298 5.68 4.07 -12.87
CA VAL A 298 6.74 5.08 -12.74
C VAL A 298 7.98 4.66 -13.51
N VAL A 299 8.48 5.55 -14.35
CA VAL A 299 9.69 5.34 -15.15
C VAL A 299 10.71 6.43 -14.79
N PHE A 300 11.89 6.02 -14.35
CA PHE A 300 13.00 6.95 -14.12
C PHE A 300 13.80 7.11 -15.40
N ALA A 301 13.78 8.31 -15.98
CA ALA A 301 14.57 8.64 -17.18
C ALA A 301 16.09 8.67 -16.90
N ASP A 302 16.46 8.87 -15.64
CA ASP A 302 17.83 8.77 -15.16
C ASP A 302 17.91 8.13 -13.77
N SER A 303 19.03 7.47 -13.48
CA SER A 303 19.23 6.75 -12.21
C SER A 303 19.51 7.68 -11.02
N VAL A 304 19.74 8.96 -11.24
CA VAL A 304 20.04 9.95 -10.19
C VAL A 304 18.75 10.38 -9.50
N ALA A 305 17.71 10.63 -10.29
CA ALA A 305 16.41 11.06 -9.77
C ALA A 305 15.88 10.11 -8.68
N GLY A 306 15.95 8.78 -8.90
CA GLY A 306 15.49 7.79 -7.94
C GLY A 306 16.26 7.77 -6.62
N LYS A 307 17.49 8.31 -6.58
CA LYS A 307 18.34 8.37 -5.38
C LYS A 307 18.17 9.65 -4.56
N LEU A 308 17.49 10.65 -5.10
CA LEU A 308 17.18 11.87 -4.36
C LEU A 308 16.37 11.53 -3.12
N ARG A 309 16.68 12.17 -2.00
CA ARG A 309 16.02 11.88 -0.74
C ARG A 309 14.98 12.93 -0.41
N PHE A 310 13.86 12.46 0.10
CA PHE A 310 12.75 13.31 0.50
C PHE A 310 12.36 13.00 1.95
N SER A 311 12.07 14.06 2.73
CA SER A 311 11.46 13.95 4.04
C SER A 311 10.20 14.80 4.07
N GLY A 312 9.10 14.24 4.59
CA GLY A 312 7.86 14.96 4.67
C GLY A 312 6.66 14.08 4.99
N ARG A 313 5.49 14.72 5.06
CA ARG A 313 4.22 14.04 5.27
C ARG A 313 3.26 14.45 4.16
N LEU A 314 2.77 13.46 3.39
CA LEU A 314 1.83 13.62 2.29
C LEU A 314 0.46 13.05 2.69
N LYS A 315 -0.62 13.71 2.28
CA LYS A 315 -1.97 13.16 2.46
C LYS A 315 -2.22 12.07 1.42
N ARG A 316 -2.69 10.93 1.86
CA ARG A 316 -2.89 9.74 1.03
C ARG A 316 -4.00 9.91 -0.02
N TYR A 317 -5.07 10.64 0.32
CA TYR A 317 -6.22 10.85 -0.56
C TYR A 317 -6.14 12.16 -1.35
N GLU A 318 -4.95 12.75 -1.44
CA GLU A 318 -4.72 13.96 -2.22
C GLU A 318 -4.56 13.62 -3.70
N ASP A 319 -4.78 14.62 -4.53
CA ASP A 319 -4.51 14.54 -5.96
C ASP A 319 -3.02 14.32 -6.23
N ILE A 320 -2.69 13.42 -7.17
CA ILE A 320 -1.29 13.08 -7.49
C ILE A 320 -0.49 14.31 -7.93
N ASP A 321 -1.10 15.21 -8.71
CA ASP A 321 -0.44 16.43 -9.20
C ASP A 321 0.04 17.32 -8.05
N ASN A 322 -0.75 17.41 -6.98
CA ASN A 322 -0.37 18.17 -5.79
C ASN A 322 0.82 17.52 -5.07
N LEU A 323 0.83 16.18 -4.96
CA LEU A 323 1.94 15.44 -4.34
C LEU A 323 3.23 15.60 -5.13
N LEU A 324 3.17 15.41 -6.45
CA LEU A 324 4.33 15.58 -7.33
C LEU A 324 4.85 17.00 -7.31
N THR A 325 3.97 17.99 -7.27
CA THR A 325 4.34 19.41 -7.13
C THR A 325 5.10 19.65 -5.84
N MET A 326 4.65 19.11 -4.70
CA MET A 326 5.36 19.23 -3.43
C MET A 326 6.75 18.59 -3.48
N ILE A 327 6.87 17.41 -4.08
CA ILE A 327 8.16 16.74 -4.24
C ILE A 327 9.08 17.56 -5.16
N LYS A 328 8.56 18.08 -6.27
CA LYS A 328 9.29 18.95 -7.21
C LYS A 328 9.78 20.25 -6.56
N LEU A 329 8.99 20.85 -5.68
CA LEU A 329 9.37 22.09 -4.98
C LEU A 329 10.54 21.89 -4.02
N THR A 330 10.72 20.68 -3.50
CA THR A 330 11.75 20.37 -2.49
C THR A 330 12.97 19.64 -3.05
N ASN A 331 12.91 19.16 -4.29
CA ASN A 331 13.96 18.38 -4.95
C ASN A 331 14.24 18.87 -6.37
N ASP A 332 15.41 18.55 -6.88
CA ASP A 332 15.81 18.83 -8.26
C ASP A 332 15.26 17.77 -9.22
N VAL A 333 13.94 17.63 -9.28
CA VAL A 333 13.25 16.67 -10.14
C VAL A 333 12.13 17.32 -10.93
N ASP A 334 11.84 16.77 -12.10
CA ASP A 334 10.66 17.05 -12.91
C ASP A 334 9.87 15.78 -13.15
N PHE A 335 8.55 15.96 -13.26
CA PHE A 335 7.60 14.89 -13.55
C PHE A 335 6.84 15.20 -14.83
N GLU A 336 6.69 14.19 -15.67
CA GLU A 336 5.85 14.23 -16.86
C GLU A 336 4.82 13.11 -16.75
N ILE A 337 3.55 13.44 -16.90
CA ILE A 337 2.44 12.50 -16.76
C ILE A 337 1.90 12.21 -18.16
N ALA A 338 1.88 10.93 -18.53
CA ALA A 338 1.30 10.43 -19.77
C ALA A 338 0.32 9.29 -19.41
N GLU A 339 -0.97 9.56 -19.49
CA GLU A 339 -2.03 8.64 -19.02
C GLU A 339 -1.80 8.18 -17.57
N ARG A 340 -1.44 6.93 -17.37
CA ARG A 340 -1.11 6.33 -16.05
C ARG A 340 0.38 6.09 -15.85
N VAL A 341 1.23 6.70 -16.68
CA VAL A 341 2.68 6.61 -16.58
C VAL A 341 3.25 7.95 -16.12
N ILE A 342 4.11 7.92 -15.10
CA ILE A 342 4.85 9.09 -14.61
C ILE A 342 6.32 8.90 -14.95
N ILE A 343 6.86 9.81 -15.75
CA ILE A 343 8.28 9.85 -16.09
C ILE A 343 8.97 10.82 -15.13
N VAL A 344 9.97 10.34 -14.42
CA VAL A 344 10.74 11.10 -13.42
C VAL A 344 12.13 11.38 -13.96
N ARG A 345 12.54 12.64 -13.97
CA ARG A 345 13.88 13.05 -14.42
C ARG A 345 14.49 14.08 -13.47
N THR A 346 15.83 14.16 -13.43
CA THR A 346 16.51 15.24 -12.70
C THR A 346 16.32 16.57 -13.44
N ASN A 347 16.03 17.63 -12.69
CA ASN A 347 15.96 18.99 -13.20
C ASN A 347 17.38 19.62 -13.18
N LYS A 348 18.06 19.67 -14.35
CA LYS A 348 19.40 20.25 -14.48
C LYS A 348 19.44 21.78 -14.48
N ASN A 349 18.26 22.44 -14.55
CA ASN A 349 18.17 23.89 -14.72
C ASN A 349 17.97 24.65 -13.40
N ARG A 350 17.91 23.97 -12.27
CA ARG A 350 17.78 24.57 -10.95
C ARG A 350 19.18 24.79 -10.36
N LYS A 351 19.83 25.90 -10.76
CA LYS A 351 21.09 26.42 -10.14
C LYS A 351 20.77 27.62 -9.27
#